data_b06062b63ecf17bb67f56fcf98e025b2
#
_entry.id   b06062b63ecf17bb67f56fcf98e025b2
#
_cell.length_a   1.000
_cell.length_b   1.000
_cell.length_c   1.000
_cell.angle_alpha   90.00
_cell.angle_beta   90.00
_cell.angle_gamma   90.00
#
_symmetry.space_group_name_H-M   'P 1'
#
loop_
_entity.id
_entity.type
_entity.pdbx_description
1 polymer ?
#
loop_
_entity_poly.entity_id
_entity_poly.type
_entity_poly.pdbx_seq_one_letter_code
_entity_poly.pdbx_strand_id
1 'polypeptide(L)'
;AGLSMIVLLLCGTGFIGYLPIPILTAIVISALMGATEFDLAVRLWKVSRTEFLIFMGAFFGVLLLGTINGVLIGIILSFTEMIIRTSKPSRCFLGIQPGHRHFRDLKEGSQIHAIEGVVIYRFSSNLFFGNIQVLQRDIEDSIKSDTKAVILDAGGVGSIDITAADRLAMLYKSLEEKGIGFYMTEHIASINEQLRKLGLGYMIEDGRVRRTIHIALKDMGIGRPYPLEGGVENVE
;
A
#
# COMPACT_ATOMS: atom_id res chain seq x y z
N ALA A 1 29.79 17.98 22.82
CA ALA A 1 30.36 18.32 21.52
C ALA A 1 30.80 19.79 21.43
N GLY A 2 29.94 20.82 21.74
CA GLY A 2 30.27 22.24 21.64
C GLY A 2 31.41 22.70 22.55
N LEU A 3 31.39 22.26 23.82
CA LEU A 3 32.42 22.64 24.79
C LEU A 3 33.80 22.06 24.44
N SER A 4 33.85 20.80 23.95
CA SER A 4 35.10 20.18 23.49
C SER A 4 35.65 20.84 22.24
N MET A 5 34.79 21.37 21.39
CA MET A 5 35.20 22.10 20.19
C MET A 5 35.79 23.49 20.51
N ILE A 6 35.19 24.17 21.51
CA ILE A 6 35.74 25.45 22.02
C ILE A 6 37.11 25.23 22.65
N VAL A 7 37.31 24.21 23.49
CA VAL A 7 38.59 23.89 24.11
C VAL A 7 39.63 23.52 23.02
N LEU A 8 39.28 22.72 22.03
CA LEU A 8 40.15 22.39 20.88
C LEU A 8 40.53 23.63 20.08
N LEU A 9 39.61 24.55 19.82
CA LEU A 9 39.86 25.79 19.09
C LEU A 9 40.79 26.74 19.87
N LEU A 10 40.67 26.79 21.18
CA LEU A 10 41.50 27.66 22.03
C LEU A 10 42.92 27.12 22.30
N CYS A 11 43.05 25.78 22.41
CA CYS A 11 44.31 25.15 22.78
C CYS A 11 45.04 24.46 21.63
N GLY A 12 44.33 24.05 20.57
CA GLY A 12 44.84 23.16 19.50
C GLY A 12 45.16 23.85 18.17
N THR A 13 44.70 25.08 17.94
CA THR A 13 44.89 25.75 16.63
C THR A 13 46.35 26.06 16.29
N GLY A 14 47.18 26.30 17.29
CA GLY A 14 48.63 26.56 17.11
C GLY A 14 49.36 25.35 16.49
N PHE A 15 49.01 24.15 16.86
CA PHE A 15 49.61 22.91 16.34
C PHE A 15 49.16 22.57 14.87
N ILE A 16 47.89 22.87 14.55
CA ILE A 16 47.34 22.62 13.22
C ILE A 16 48.02 23.45 12.13
N GLY A 17 48.50 24.65 12.49
CA GLY A 17 49.22 25.53 11.55
C GLY A 17 50.58 24.97 11.08
N TYR A 18 51.14 23.97 11.78
CA TYR A 18 52.39 23.31 11.38
C TYR A 18 52.18 22.08 10.47
N LEU A 19 50.90 21.62 10.30
CA LEU A 19 50.60 20.47 9.46
C LEU A 19 50.68 20.87 7.97
N PRO A 20 51.48 20.17 7.18
CA PRO A 20 51.49 20.37 5.72
C PRO A 20 50.09 20.09 5.11
N ILE A 21 49.68 20.92 4.17
CA ILE A 21 48.36 20.79 3.47
C ILE A 21 48.11 19.37 2.95
N PRO A 22 49.07 18.63 2.39
CA PRO A 22 48.85 17.26 1.95
C PRO A 22 48.40 16.28 3.07
N ILE A 23 48.91 16.48 4.30
CA ILE A 23 48.53 15.64 5.45
C ILE A 23 47.08 15.95 5.86
N LEU A 24 46.68 17.21 5.92
CA LEU A 24 45.30 17.59 6.19
C LEU A 24 44.34 17.00 5.14
N THR A 25 44.71 17.10 3.86
CA THR A 25 43.91 16.52 2.77
C THR A 25 43.80 15.00 2.90
N ALA A 26 44.89 14.30 3.24
CA ALA A 26 44.88 12.85 3.43
C ALA A 26 43.96 12.42 4.60
N ILE A 27 43.99 13.18 5.72
CA ILE A 27 43.07 12.93 6.86
C ILE A 27 41.63 13.11 6.45
N VAL A 28 41.31 14.17 5.72
CA VAL A 28 39.93 14.43 5.23
C VAL A 28 39.49 13.33 4.27
N ILE A 29 40.33 12.94 3.31
CA ILE A 29 40.01 11.85 2.38
C ILE A 29 39.78 10.54 3.13
N SER A 30 40.66 10.20 4.08
CA SER A 30 40.52 8.98 4.88
C SER A 30 39.23 8.97 5.71
N ALA A 31 38.86 10.10 6.30
CA ALA A 31 37.61 10.25 7.05
C ALA A 31 36.39 10.13 6.14
N LEU A 32 36.41 10.73 4.95
CA LEU A 32 35.33 10.63 3.95
C LEU A 32 35.19 9.21 3.41
N MET A 33 36.29 8.51 3.14
CA MET A 33 36.25 7.10 2.72
C MET A 33 35.61 6.20 3.79
N GLY A 34 35.93 6.45 5.07
CA GLY A 34 35.30 5.72 6.18
C GLY A 34 33.81 6.03 6.38
N ALA A 35 33.36 7.21 5.99
CA ALA A 35 31.96 7.65 6.09
C ALA A 35 31.14 7.26 4.85
N THR A 36 31.79 6.80 3.75
CA THR A 36 31.09 6.47 2.51
C THR A 36 30.53 5.05 2.58
N GLU A 37 29.22 4.93 2.58
CA GLU A 37 28.49 3.64 2.63
C GLU A 37 28.32 3.04 1.22
N PHE A 38 29.39 2.55 0.58
CA PHE A 38 29.29 1.89 -0.72
C PHE A 38 28.39 0.66 -0.72
N ASP A 39 28.35 -0.06 0.40
CA ASP A 39 27.51 -1.24 0.59
C ASP A 39 26.02 -0.91 0.48
N LEU A 40 25.61 0.29 0.90
CA LEU A 40 24.24 0.76 0.76
C LEU A 40 23.84 0.90 -0.72
N ALA A 41 24.71 1.49 -1.53
CA ALA A 41 24.45 1.64 -2.97
C ALA A 41 24.28 0.29 -3.67
N VAL A 42 25.15 -0.67 -3.34
CA VAL A 42 25.09 -2.05 -3.87
C VAL A 42 23.82 -2.77 -3.40
N ARG A 43 23.44 -2.57 -2.15
CA ARG A 43 22.22 -3.15 -1.57
C ARG A 43 20.98 -2.58 -2.24
N LEU A 44 20.89 -1.26 -2.42
CA LEU A 44 19.78 -0.58 -3.10
C LEU A 44 19.63 -1.11 -4.54
N TRP A 45 20.73 -1.24 -5.27
CA TRP A 45 20.72 -1.80 -6.63
C TRP A 45 20.12 -3.21 -6.70
N LYS A 46 20.43 -4.06 -5.71
CA LYS A 46 19.94 -5.45 -5.65
C LYS A 46 18.49 -5.57 -5.18
N VAL A 47 18.03 -4.69 -4.29
CA VAL A 47 16.73 -4.81 -3.62
C VAL A 47 15.67 -3.97 -4.30
N SER A 48 15.99 -2.72 -4.64
CA SER A 48 15.02 -1.76 -5.20
C SER A 48 15.68 -0.82 -6.19
N ARG A 49 15.46 -1.07 -7.47
CA ARG A 49 16.01 -0.20 -8.53
C ARG A 49 15.46 1.22 -8.47
N THR A 50 14.22 1.39 -8.02
CA THR A 50 13.60 2.71 -7.86
C THR A 50 14.30 3.52 -6.79
N GLU A 51 14.53 2.93 -5.61
CA GLU A 51 15.26 3.59 -4.52
C GLU A 51 16.71 3.89 -4.92
N PHE A 52 17.36 3.01 -5.67
CA PHE A 52 18.68 3.26 -6.24
C PHE A 52 18.68 4.47 -7.18
N LEU A 53 17.66 4.59 -8.06
CA LEU A 53 17.56 5.75 -8.98
C LEU A 53 17.35 7.06 -8.21
N ILE A 54 16.56 7.04 -7.14
CA ILE A 54 16.37 8.20 -6.25
C ILE A 54 17.70 8.57 -5.59
N PHE A 55 18.41 7.59 -5.06
CA PHE A 55 19.74 7.77 -4.47
C PHE A 55 20.73 8.39 -5.48
N MET A 56 20.80 7.87 -6.69
CA MET A 56 21.67 8.40 -7.75
C MET A 56 21.24 9.82 -8.18
N GLY A 57 19.94 10.07 -8.27
CA GLY A 57 19.41 11.40 -8.59
C GLY A 57 19.79 12.46 -7.54
N ALA A 58 19.66 12.10 -6.25
CA ALA A 58 20.10 12.96 -5.15
C ALA A 58 21.63 13.16 -5.18
N PHE A 59 22.41 12.09 -5.37
CA PHE A 59 23.87 12.14 -5.43
C PHE A 59 24.36 13.07 -6.54
N PHE A 60 23.91 12.87 -7.78
CA PHE A 60 24.28 13.74 -8.89
C PHE A 60 23.73 15.16 -8.72
N GLY A 61 22.54 15.29 -8.11
CA GLY A 61 21.98 16.58 -7.75
C GLY A 61 22.91 17.37 -6.83
N VAL A 62 23.44 16.73 -5.80
CA VAL A 62 24.43 17.37 -4.89
C VAL A 62 25.71 17.73 -5.64
N LEU A 63 26.21 16.82 -6.47
CA LEU A 63 27.49 16.97 -7.17
C LEU A 63 27.47 18.10 -8.22
N LEU A 64 26.35 18.23 -8.95
CA LEU A 64 26.24 19.18 -10.07
C LEU A 64 25.62 20.52 -9.69
N LEU A 65 24.64 20.51 -8.76
CA LEU A 65 23.82 21.67 -8.39
C LEU A 65 24.09 22.20 -6.99
N GLY A 66 24.99 21.53 -6.25
CA GLY A 66 25.31 21.86 -4.88
C GLY A 66 24.39 21.19 -3.86
N THR A 67 24.81 21.21 -2.59
CA THR A 67 24.20 20.44 -1.50
C THR A 67 22.71 20.75 -1.31
N ILE A 68 22.32 22.02 -1.31
CA ILE A 68 20.93 22.45 -1.05
C ILE A 68 20.01 21.92 -2.16
N ASN A 69 20.37 22.13 -3.42
CA ASN A 69 19.55 21.71 -4.55
C ASN A 69 19.50 20.17 -4.67
N GLY A 70 20.60 19.48 -4.41
CA GLY A 70 20.64 18.03 -4.43
C GLY A 70 19.76 17.38 -3.36
N VAL A 71 19.77 17.92 -2.14
CA VAL A 71 18.87 17.48 -1.06
C VAL A 71 17.41 17.73 -1.44
N LEU A 72 17.10 18.89 -2.02
CA LEU A 72 15.73 19.22 -2.45
C LEU A 72 15.24 18.24 -3.53
N ILE A 73 16.07 17.91 -4.52
CA ILE A 73 15.78 16.91 -5.55
C ILE A 73 15.52 15.54 -4.90
N GLY A 74 16.37 15.12 -3.97
CA GLY A 74 16.20 13.87 -3.25
C GLY A 74 14.87 13.78 -2.51
N ILE A 75 14.49 14.86 -1.81
CA ILE A 75 13.20 14.95 -1.12
C ILE A 75 12.02 14.83 -2.10
N ILE A 76 12.04 15.60 -3.20
CA ILE A 76 10.96 15.59 -4.20
C ILE A 76 10.83 14.19 -4.82
N LEU A 77 11.92 13.55 -5.20
CA LEU A 77 11.92 12.21 -5.77
C LEU A 77 11.38 11.17 -4.76
N SER A 78 11.81 11.27 -3.50
CA SER A 78 11.35 10.38 -2.43
C SER A 78 9.85 10.52 -2.15
N PHE A 79 9.34 11.76 -2.10
CA PHE A 79 7.89 11.99 -1.96
C PHE A 79 7.10 11.47 -3.16
N THR A 80 7.61 11.70 -4.36
CA THR A 80 6.96 11.21 -5.60
C THR A 80 6.85 9.68 -5.59
N GLU A 81 7.92 8.99 -5.21
CA GLU A 81 7.92 7.53 -5.10
C GLU A 81 6.93 7.05 -4.04
N MET A 82 6.92 7.68 -2.87
CA MET A 82 5.98 7.36 -1.80
C MET A 82 4.51 7.50 -2.26
N ILE A 83 4.18 8.57 -2.99
CA ILE A 83 2.84 8.77 -3.55
C ILE A 83 2.50 7.66 -4.55
N ILE A 84 3.40 7.37 -5.51
CA ILE A 84 3.19 6.33 -6.52
C ILE A 84 3.01 4.96 -5.87
N ARG A 85 3.83 4.63 -4.88
CA ARG A 85 3.77 3.35 -4.16
C ARG A 85 2.46 3.19 -3.39
N THR A 86 2.02 4.25 -2.70
CA THR A 86 0.75 4.24 -1.96
C THR A 86 -0.46 4.18 -2.89
N SER A 87 -0.36 4.75 -4.09
CA SER A 87 -1.42 4.71 -5.11
C SER A 87 -1.54 3.35 -5.83
N LYS A 88 -0.58 2.44 -5.65
CA LYS A 88 -0.60 1.08 -6.19
C LYS A 88 -0.74 0.05 -5.05
N PRO A 89 -1.93 -0.08 -4.45
CA PRO A 89 -2.14 -0.98 -3.32
C PRO A 89 -2.00 -2.44 -3.72
N SER A 90 -1.64 -3.28 -2.75
CA SER A 90 -1.77 -4.73 -2.87
C SER A 90 -3.24 -5.09 -2.91
N ARG A 91 -3.63 -5.85 -3.91
CA ARG A 91 -5.03 -6.21 -4.21
C ARG A 91 -5.12 -7.54 -4.92
N CYS A 92 -6.16 -8.29 -4.64
CA CYS A 92 -6.39 -9.58 -5.30
C CYS A 92 -7.86 -9.97 -5.26
N PHE A 93 -8.25 -10.82 -6.20
CA PHE A 93 -9.53 -11.51 -6.17
C PHE A 93 -9.39 -12.79 -5.36
N LEU A 94 -10.35 -13.03 -4.48
CA LEU A 94 -10.32 -14.18 -3.59
C LEU A 94 -11.25 -15.27 -4.08
N GLY A 95 -10.79 -16.49 -3.87
CA GLY A 95 -11.56 -17.70 -4.04
C GLY A 95 -11.42 -18.62 -2.83
N ILE A 96 -12.03 -19.78 -2.89
CA ILE A 96 -11.93 -20.81 -1.88
C ILE A 96 -11.41 -22.11 -2.47
N GLN A 97 -10.59 -22.80 -1.70
CA GLN A 97 -10.20 -24.17 -2.01
C GLN A 97 -11.22 -25.13 -1.39
N PRO A 98 -11.74 -26.13 -2.13
CA PRO A 98 -12.63 -27.14 -1.58
C PRO A 98 -12.08 -27.76 -0.29
N GLY A 99 -12.93 -27.92 0.73
CA GLY A 99 -12.52 -28.43 2.05
C GLY A 99 -11.79 -27.44 2.96
N HIS A 100 -11.51 -26.23 2.53
CA HIS A 100 -10.85 -25.20 3.35
C HIS A 100 -11.84 -24.10 3.80
N ARG A 101 -11.50 -23.46 4.92
CA ARG A 101 -12.36 -22.40 5.50
C ARG A 101 -11.92 -20.98 5.13
N HIS A 102 -10.72 -20.83 4.59
CA HIS A 102 -10.12 -19.52 4.34
C HIS A 102 -10.14 -19.15 2.86
N PHE A 103 -10.45 -17.89 2.59
CA PHE A 103 -10.35 -17.33 1.25
C PHE A 103 -8.89 -17.00 0.93
N ARG A 104 -8.47 -17.32 -0.28
CA ARG A 104 -7.10 -17.11 -0.78
C ARG A 104 -7.13 -16.43 -2.14
N ASP A 105 -6.00 -15.87 -2.54
CA ASP A 105 -5.86 -15.28 -3.87
C ASP A 105 -6.07 -16.35 -4.95
N LEU A 106 -6.95 -16.08 -5.91
CA LEU A 106 -7.23 -16.94 -7.05
C LEU A 106 -5.97 -17.26 -7.89
N LYS A 107 -4.93 -16.44 -7.77
CA LYS A 107 -3.66 -16.64 -8.49
C LYS A 107 -2.67 -17.56 -7.75
N GLU A 108 -2.92 -17.90 -6.48
CA GLU A 108 -1.99 -18.71 -5.69
C GLU A 108 -2.00 -20.20 -6.03
N GLY A 109 -3.02 -20.70 -6.73
CA GLY A 109 -3.03 -22.12 -7.12
C GLY A 109 -4.25 -22.53 -7.96
N SER A 110 -4.07 -23.60 -8.71
CA SER A 110 -5.11 -24.16 -9.58
C SER A 110 -6.29 -24.83 -8.85
N GLN A 111 -6.17 -25.00 -7.52
CA GLN A 111 -7.21 -25.60 -6.69
C GLN A 111 -8.10 -24.55 -5.99
N ILE A 112 -7.86 -23.25 -6.25
CA ILE A 112 -8.66 -22.17 -5.68
C ILE A 112 -9.67 -21.73 -6.72
N HIS A 113 -10.95 -21.81 -6.38
CA HIS A 113 -12.07 -21.53 -7.26
C HIS A 113 -12.87 -20.33 -6.77
N ALA A 114 -13.34 -19.52 -7.71
CA ALA A 114 -14.29 -18.46 -7.41
C ALA A 114 -15.66 -19.06 -7.06
N ILE A 115 -16.46 -18.33 -6.28
CA ILE A 115 -17.85 -18.69 -5.97
C ILE A 115 -18.72 -18.18 -7.11
N GLU A 116 -19.62 -19.01 -7.62
CA GLU A 116 -20.51 -18.67 -8.72
C GLU A 116 -21.36 -17.42 -8.44
N GLY A 117 -21.30 -16.46 -9.32
CA GLY A 117 -22.06 -15.23 -9.21
C GLY A 117 -21.57 -14.26 -8.12
N VAL A 118 -20.43 -14.51 -7.47
CA VAL A 118 -19.89 -13.63 -6.41
C VAL A 118 -18.45 -13.23 -6.72
N VAL A 119 -18.22 -11.93 -6.75
CA VAL A 119 -16.86 -11.37 -6.84
C VAL A 119 -16.39 -11.01 -5.44
N ILE A 120 -15.33 -11.65 -4.97
CA ILE A 120 -14.70 -11.32 -3.67
C ILE A 120 -13.37 -10.62 -3.98
N TYR A 121 -13.27 -9.37 -3.58
CA TYR A 121 -12.12 -8.52 -3.88
C TYR A 121 -11.48 -8.02 -2.59
N ARG A 122 -10.20 -8.32 -2.38
CA ARG A 122 -9.40 -7.82 -1.24
C ARG A 122 -8.62 -6.61 -1.65
N PHE A 123 -8.72 -5.56 -0.82
CA PHE A 123 -7.98 -4.33 -0.98
C PHE A 123 -7.16 -4.06 0.30
N SER A 124 -5.83 -4.09 0.18
CA SER A 124 -4.93 -4.04 1.32
C SER A 124 -4.21 -2.70 1.42
N SER A 125 -4.97 -1.61 1.53
CA SER A 125 -4.45 -0.26 1.75
C SER A 125 -5.57 0.65 2.25
N ASN A 126 -5.21 1.77 2.87
CA ASN A 126 -6.16 2.85 3.15
C ASN A 126 -6.82 3.34 1.86
N LEU A 127 -8.10 3.66 1.91
CA LEU A 127 -8.84 4.22 0.78
C LEU A 127 -8.72 5.73 0.76
N PHE A 128 -8.17 6.27 -0.32
CA PHE A 128 -8.00 7.70 -0.50
C PHE A 128 -8.11 8.08 -1.98
N PHE A 129 -8.15 9.40 -2.25
CA PHE A 129 -8.36 9.93 -3.61
C PHE A 129 -7.44 9.35 -4.68
N GLY A 130 -6.20 8.94 -4.32
CA GLY A 130 -5.21 8.44 -5.26
C GLY A 130 -5.37 6.96 -5.63
N ASN A 131 -6.13 6.17 -4.87
CA ASN A 131 -6.27 4.73 -5.13
C ASN A 131 -7.71 4.23 -5.28
N ILE A 132 -8.72 5.01 -4.90
CA ILE A 132 -10.12 4.59 -4.98
C ILE A 132 -10.56 4.28 -6.42
N GLN A 133 -10.02 4.97 -7.42
CA GLN A 133 -10.31 4.69 -8.83
C GLN A 133 -9.83 3.31 -9.27
N VAL A 134 -8.74 2.83 -8.68
CA VAL A 134 -8.21 1.49 -8.93
C VAL A 134 -9.19 0.43 -8.43
N LEU A 135 -9.69 0.60 -7.19
CA LEU A 135 -10.70 -0.27 -6.61
C LEU A 135 -11.98 -0.29 -7.46
N GLN A 136 -12.47 0.89 -7.83
CA GLN A 136 -13.68 1.01 -8.65
C GLN A 136 -13.53 0.29 -9.98
N ARG A 137 -12.44 0.55 -10.72
CA ARG A 137 -12.16 -0.09 -12.02
C ARG A 137 -12.04 -1.59 -11.89
N ASP A 138 -11.26 -2.09 -10.94
CA ASP A 138 -11.07 -3.53 -10.77
C ASP A 138 -12.40 -4.26 -10.49
N ILE A 139 -13.27 -3.64 -9.68
CA ILE A 139 -14.62 -4.18 -9.42
C ILE A 139 -15.47 -4.14 -10.68
N GLU A 140 -15.54 -2.99 -11.37
CA GLU A 140 -16.33 -2.83 -12.59
C GLU A 140 -15.89 -3.80 -13.70
N ASP A 141 -14.58 -3.98 -13.89
CA ASP A 141 -14.00 -4.90 -14.87
C ASP A 141 -14.22 -6.38 -14.51
N SER A 142 -14.47 -6.69 -13.24
CA SER A 142 -14.71 -8.07 -12.79
C SER A 142 -16.17 -8.53 -12.91
N ILE A 143 -17.10 -7.60 -13.15
CA ILE A 143 -18.53 -7.90 -13.23
C ILE A 143 -18.82 -8.63 -14.53
N LYS A 144 -19.42 -9.81 -14.39
CA LYS A 144 -19.95 -10.63 -15.48
C LYS A 144 -21.48 -10.54 -15.50
N SER A 145 -22.11 -11.10 -16.55
CA SER A 145 -23.58 -11.13 -16.68
C SER A 145 -24.29 -11.94 -15.60
N ASP A 146 -23.60 -12.88 -14.97
CA ASP A 146 -24.09 -13.75 -13.90
C ASP A 146 -23.74 -13.23 -12.49
N THR A 147 -23.02 -12.11 -12.38
CA THR A 147 -22.60 -11.54 -11.09
C THR A 147 -23.83 -11.02 -10.31
N LYS A 148 -24.05 -11.59 -9.14
CA LYS A 148 -25.14 -11.22 -8.22
C LYS A 148 -24.67 -10.31 -7.09
N ALA A 149 -23.40 -10.43 -6.71
CA ALA A 149 -22.85 -9.63 -5.62
C ALA A 149 -21.34 -9.42 -5.72
N VAL A 150 -20.89 -8.32 -5.11
CA VAL A 150 -19.50 -7.97 -4.90
C VAL A 150 -19.25 -7.88 -3.39
N ILE A 151 -18.24 -8.56 -2.90
CA ILE A 151 -17.79 -8.52 -1.51
C ILE A 151 -16.41 -7.87 -1.48
N LEU A 152 -16.32 -6.70 -0.88
CA LEU A 152 -15.07 -6.03 -0.59
C LEU A 152 -14.51 -6.54 0.75
N ASP A 153 -13.42 -7.27 0.70
CA ASP A 153 -12.62 -7.58 1.88
C ASP A 153 -11.76 -6.36 2.22
N ALA A 154 -12.16 -5.66 3.27
CA ALA A 154 -11.56 -4.44 3.77
C ALA A 154 -10.63 -4.68 4.97
N GLY A 155 -10.11 -5.91 5.17
CA GLY A 155 -9.23 -6.25 6.27
C GLY A 155 -7.93 -5.44 6.31
N GLY A 156 -7.47 -4.97 5.15
CA GLY A 156 -6.31 -4.08 5.03
C GLY A 156 -6.64 -2.58 5.00
N VAL A 157 -7.91 -2.20 5.13
CA VAL A 157 -8.35 -0.79 5.10
C VAL A 157 -8.38 -0.24 6.52
N GLY A 158 -7.45 0.66 6.84
CA GLY A 158 -7.38 1.33 8.14
C GLY A 158 -8.10 2.68 8.20
N SER A 159 -8.26 3.34 7.06
CA SER A 159 -8.93 4.64 6.95
C SER A 159 -9.53 4.87 5.57
N ILE A 160 -10.54 5.76 5.52
CA ILE A 160 -11.23 6.18 4.30
C ILE A 160 -11.27 7.71 4.30
N ASP A 161 -10.77 8.36 3.23
CA ASP A 161 -10.93 9.81 3.08
C ASP A 161 -12.28 10.19 2.45
N ILE A 162 -12.62 11.48 2.48
CA ILE A 162 -13.89 12.00 1.99
C ILE A 162 -14.09 11.67 0.50
N THR A 163 -13.06 11.87 -0.32
CA THR A 163 -13.13 11.61 -1.77
C THR A 163 -13.33 10.13 -2.07
N ALA A 164 -12.66 9.25 -1.30
CA ALA A 164 -12.85 7.82 -1.43
C ALA A 164 -14.24 7.37 -0.97
N ALA A 165 -14.78 7.98 0.08
CA ALA A 165 -16.13 7.72 0.55
C ALA A 165 -17.18 8.10 -0.49
N ASP A 166 -17.07 9.28 -1.12
CA ASP A 166 -17.98 9.73 -2.18
C ASP A 166 -17.93 8.76 -3.39
N ARG A 167 -16.74 8.32 -3.78
CA ARG A 167 -16.57 7.35 -4.86
C ARG A 167 -17.12 5.97 -4.51
N LEU A 168 -16.95 5.55 -3.25
CA LEU A 168 -17.51 4.30 -2.76
C LEU A 168 -19.04 4.34 -2.75
N ALA A 169 -19.63 5.49 -2.38
CA ALA A 169 -21.07 5.71 -2.47
C ALA A 169 -21.58 5.60 -3.91
N MET A 170 -20.88 6.22 -4.85
CA MET A 170 -21.21 6.13 -6.28
C MET A 170 -21.14 4.69 -6.80
N LEU A 171 -20.08 3.97 -6.44
CA LEU A 171 -19.90 2.55 -6.80
C LEU A 171 -21.05 1.71 -6.21
N TYR A 172 -21.35 1.88 -4.92
CA TYR A 172 -22.46 1.19 -4.25
C TYR A 172 -23.76 1.37 -4.99
N LYS A 173 -24.13 2.62 -5.29
CA LYS A 173 -25.36 2.97 -6.01
C LYS A 173 -25.39 2.40 -7.43
N SER A 174 -24.29 2.49 -8.17
CA SER A 174 -24.18 1.92 -9.51
C SER A 174 -24.36 0.41 -9.53
N LEU A 175 -23.85 -0.29 -8.51
CA LEU A 175 -24.03 -1.74 -8.37
C LEU A 175 -25.50 -2.07 -8.02
N GLU A 176 -26.10 -1.31 -7.12
CA GLU A 176 -27.50 -1.47 -6.73
C GLU A 176 -28.47 -1.25 -7.93
N GLU A 177 -28.22 -0.23 -8.76
CA GLU A 177 -28.99 0.01 -9.99
C GLU A 177 -28.89 -1.15 -11.00
N LYS A 178 -27.78 -1.89 -10.98
CA LYS A 178 -27.59 -3.11 -11.78
C LYS A 178 -28.15 -4.37 -11.12
N GLY A 179 -28.75 -4.26 -9.94
CA GLY A 179 -29.23 -5.39 -9.16
C GLY A 179 -28.13 -6.24 -8.52
N ILE A 180 -26.91 -5.68 -8.41
CA ILE A 180 -25.74 -6.36 -7.82
C ILE A 180 -25.59 -5.93 -6.38
N GLY A 181 -25.65 -6.88 -5.44
CA GLY A 181 -25.42 -6.61 -4.02
C GLY A 181 -23.97 -6.20 -3.75
N PHE A 182 -23.76 -5.17 -2.94
CA PHE A 182 -22.42 -4.81 -2.49
C PHE A 182 -22.30 -5.06 -0.99
N TYR A 183 -21.22 -5.69 -0.56
CA TYR A 183 -20.91 -5.96 0.83
C TYR A 183 -19.48 -5.55 1.16
N MET A 184 -19.28 -4.93 2.35
CA MET A 184 -17.95 -4.67 2.93
C MET A 184 -17.75 -5.60 4.12
N THR A 185 -16.63 -6.30 4.15
CA THR A 185 -16.35 -7.33 5.17
C THR A 185 -14.94 -7.21 5.73
N GLU A 186 -14.64 -7.99 6.79
CA GLU A 186 -13.32 -8.13 7.44
C GLU A 186 -12.75 -6.80 7.99
N HIS A 187 -13.52 -5.71 7.98
CA HIS A 187 -13.10 -4.37 8.38
C HIS A 187 -12.84 -4.28 9.90
N ILE A 188 -11.97 -3.34 10.28
CA ILE A 188 -11.74 -2.99 11.70
C ILE A 188 -12.86 -2.09 12.23
N ALA A 189 -13.10 -2.13 13.54
CA ALA A 189 -14.24 -1.42 14.18
C ALA A 189 -14.26 0.10 13.89
N SER A 190 -13.09 0.74 13.78
CA SER A 190 -12.98 2.17 13.49
C SER A 190 -13.55 2.57 12.11
N ILE A 191 -13.62 1.62 11.17
CA ILE A 191 -14.23 1.89 9.85
C ILE A 191 -15.72 2.17 9.97
N ASN A 192 -16.43 1.50 10.87
CA ASN A 192 -17.86 1.77 11.10
C ASN A 192 -18.12 3.21 11.55
N GLU A 193 -17.26 3.76 12.41
CA GLU A 193 -17.36 5.15 12.83
C GLU A 193 -17.04 6.11 11.68
N GLN A 194 -16.03 5.79 10.89
CA GLN A 194 -15.66 6.59 9.71
C GLN A 194 -16.79 6.58 8.68
N LEU A 195 -17.39 5.42 8.36
CA LEU A 195 -18.53 5.33 7.45
C LEU A 195 -19.70 6.22 7.91
N ARG A 196 -20.04 6.20 9.22
CA ARG A 196 -21.09 7.09 9.75
C ARG A 196 -20.73 8.56 9.60
N LYS A 197 -19.50 8.96 9.94
CA LYS A 197 -19.03 10.35 9.82
C LYS A 197 -18.97 10.85 8.38
N LEU A 198 -18.71 9.94 7.44
CA LEU A 198 -18.61 10.22 6.01
C LEU A 198 -19.96 10.10 5.27
N GLY A 199 -21.08 9.91 6.00
CA GLY A 199 -22.42 9.84 5.39
C GLY A 199 -22.76 8.47 4.78
N LEU A 200 -21.94 7.44 4.99
CA LEU A 200 -22.15 6.07 4.51
C LEU A 200 -22.79 5.15 5.57
N GLY A 201 -23.36 5.73 6.63
CA GLY A 201 -23.99 4.97 7.73
C GLY A 201 -25.12 4.05 7.26
N TYR A 202 -25.85 4.44 6.22
CA TYR A 202 -26.91 3.65 5.60
C TYR A 202 -26.43 2.25 5.14
N MET A 203 -25.19 2.11 4.68
CA MET A 203 -24.64 0.80 4.31
C MET A 203 -24.58 -0.17 5.51
N ILE A 204 -24.39 0.36 6.72
CA ILE A 204 -24.39 -0.43 7.95
C ILE A 204 -25.82 -0.81 8.31
N GLU A 205 -26.77 0.13 8.22
CA GLU A 205 -28.18 -0.05 8.52
C GLU A 205 -28.84 -1.03 7.55
N ASP A 206 -28.51 -0.97 6.27
CA ASP A 206 -28.94 -1.89 5.22
C ASP A 206 -28.31 -3.29 5.33
N GLY A 207 -27.46 -3.50 6.33
CA GLY A 207 -26.81 -4.78 6.54
C GLY A 207 -25.75 -5.12 5.51
N ARG A 208 -25.19 -4.13 4.81
CA ARG A 208 -24.17 -4.32 3.78
C ARG A 208 -22.74 -4.31 4.33
N VAL A 209 -22.58 -3.97 5.60
CA VAL A 209 -21.29 -4.02 6.30
C VAL A 209 -21.33 -5.21 7.27
N ARG A 210 -20.52 -6.24 6.99
CA ARG A 210 -20.53 -7.51 7.73
C ARG A 210 -19.15 -7.83 8.31
N ARG A 211 -19.12 -8.60 9.39
CA ARG A 211 -17.85 -8.96 10.06
C ARG A 211 -16.96 -9.86 9.20
N THR A 212 -17.57 -10.79 8.49
CA THR A 212 -16.83 -11.79 7.71
C THR A 212 -17.47 -12.01 6.35
N ILE A 213 -16.65 -12.47 5.39
CA ILE A 213 -17.10 -12.88 4.06
C ILE A 213 -18.19 -13.96 4.17
N HIS A 214 -18.03 -14.91 5.09
CA HIS A 214 -19.00 -16.00 5.29
C HIS A 214 -20.39 -15.49 5.68
N ILE A 215 -20.47 -14.45 6.53
CA ILE A 215 -21.75 -13.86 6.92
C ILE A 215 -22.41 -13.18 5.71
N ALA A 216 -21.64 -12.44 4.91
CA ALA A 216 -22.15 -11.81 3.69
C ALA A 216 -22.68 -12.86 2.70
N LEU A 217 -21.98 -13.96 2.49
CA LEU A 217 -22.43 -15.07 1.64
C LEU A 217 -23.72 -15.71 2.19
N LYS A 218 -23.83 -15.91 3.49
CA LYS A 218 -25.03 -16.45 4.13
C LYS A 218 -26.25 -15.52 3.95
N ASP A 219 -26.05 -14.21 4.08
CA ASP A 219 -27.11 -13.20 3.86
C ASP A 219 -27.64 -13.22 2.43
N MET A 220 -26.83 -13.65 1.47
CA MET A 220 -27.22 -13.85 0.07
C MET A 220 -27.87 -15.23 -0.21
N GLY A 221 -28.07 -16.05 0.84
CA GLY A 221 -28.60 -17.40 0.72
C GLY A 221 -27.58 -18.44 0.21
N ILE A 222 -26.29 -18.07 0.14
CA ILE A 222 -25.21 -18.97 -0.25
C ILE A 222 -24.62 -19.59 1.02
N GLY A 223 -25.11 -20.79 1.35
CA GLY A 223 -24.61 -21.58 2.48
C GLY A 223 -23.36 -22.39 2.10
N ARG A 224 -22.71 -23.00 3.09
CA ARG A 224 -21.66 -24.00 2.83
C ARG A 224 -22.31 -25.37 2.53
N PRO A 225 -21.76 -26.18 1.63
CA PRO A 225 -20.67 -25.88 0.70
C PRO A 225 -21.06 -24.80 -0.32
N TYR A 226 -20.08 -24.04 -0.81
CA TYR A 226 -20.32 -22.98 -1.80
C TYR A 226 -20.36 -23.55 -3.22
N PRO A 227 -21.24 -23.08 -4.12
CA PRO A 227 -21.15 -23.39 -5.53
C PRO A 227 -19.88 -22.77 -6.11
N LEU A 228 -19.03 -23.56 -6.73
CA LEU A 228 -17.73 -23.13 -7.26
C LEU A 228 -17.74 -23.05 -8.78
N GLU A 229 -17.10 -22.01 -9.35
CA GLU A 229 -16.86 -21.94 -10.78
C GLU A 229 -15.99 -23.13 -11.22
N GLY A 230 -16.42 -23.80 -12.30
CA GLY A 230 -15.73 -24.98 -12.82
C GLY A 230 -16.27 -26.32 -12.35
N GLY A 231 -17.40 -26.35 -11.63
CA GLY A 231 -18.10 -27.58 -11.25
C GLY A 231 -17.34 -28.45 -10.25
N VAL A 232 -16.44 -27.86 -9.47
CA VAL A 232 -15.70 -28.56 -8.41
C VAL A 232 -16.60 -28.62 -7.18
N GLU A 233 -17.06 -29.83 -6.80
CA GLU A 233 -17.80 -30.03 -5.56
C GLU A 233 -16.92 -29.74 -4.35
N ASN A 234 -17.47 -28.98 -3.38
CA ASN A 234 -16.85 -28.84 -2.07
C ASN A 234 -16.91 -30.17 -1.35
N VAL A 235 -15.77 -30.82 -1.21
CA VAL A 235 -15.63 -31.98 -0.32
C VAL A 235 -15.61 -31.45 1.11
N GLU A 236 -16.51 -31.95 1.98
CA GLU A 236 -16.60 -31.61 3.41
C GLU A 236 -15.30 -31.89 4.17
#